data_1e3be52246531c40c4ceec9f134d5db9
#
_entry.id   1e3be52246531c40c4ceec9f134d5db9
#
_cell.length_a   1.000
_cell.length_b   1.000
_cell.length_c   1.000
_cell.angle_alpha   90.00
_cell.angle_beta   90.00
_cell.angle_gamma   90.00
#
_symmetry.space_group_name_H-M   'P 1'
#
loop_
_entity.id
_entity.type
_entity.pdbx_description
1 polymer ?
#
loop_
_entity_poly.entity_id
_entity_poly.type
_entity_poly.pdbx_seq_one_letter_code
_entity_poly.pdbx_strand_id
1 'polypeptide(L)'
;MMRMIMRSFASLFGKHAEAVADVDPQQDFTLRQGLRDLVRDPYIKLADGDLRIISVFDELRYDRADMDVLSGPMRDHAVKMLGPLGFKQVTGSSFLHEQTGIRILMPKSHALGGSPFDVARYTPRGYWDYYLLTPTQTACMMIEAYPTDKAVKLIKALIKTQPINILRIADYLEKTPAHEAFEDAIGHLKYVQREAIESEPLQRRRALGAMRL
;
A
#
# COMPACT_ATOMS: atom_id res chain seq x y z
N MET A 1 -43.46 -21.75 4.14
CA MET A 1 -42.67 -21.51 5.35
C MET A 1 -41.19 -21.29 5.00
N MET A 2 -40.85 -20.38 4.02
CA MET A 2 -39.46 -20.17 3.50
C MET A 2 -39.26 -18.74 3.03
N ARG A 3 -39.78 -17.74 3.82
CA ARG A 3 -39.62 -16.30 3.51
C ARG A 3 -39.11 -15.44 4.67
N MET A 4 -38.61 -16.04 5.76
CA MET A 4 -38.30 -15.31 6.99
C MET A 4 -36.82 -15.29 7.41
N ILE A 5 -35.90 -15.87 6.65
CA ILE A 5 -34.48 -15.93 7.04
C ILE A 5 -33.60 -14.93 6.25
N MET A 6 -34.08 -14.27 5.21
CA MET A 6 -33.27 -13.33 4.41
C MET A 6 -33.20 -11.87 4.89
N ARG A 7 -33.91 -11.52 6.00
CA ARG A 7 -33.94 -10.13 6.50
C ARG A 7 -32.86 -9.77 7.55
N SER A 8 -32.11 -10.75 8.07
CA SER A 8 -31.16 -10.50 9.18
C SER A 8 -29.74 -10.18 8.79
N PHE A 9 -29.33 -10.44 7.54
CA PHE A 9 -27.94 -10.16 7.09
C PHE A 9 -27.72 -8.75 6.52
N ALA A 10 -28.77 -8.07 6.08
CA ALA A 10 -28.66 -6.71 5.53
C ALA A 10 -28.44 -5.62 6.60
N SER A 11 -28.77 -5.90 7.87
CA SER A 11 -28.69 -4.90 8.93
C SER A 11 -27.29 -4.73 9.55
N LEU A 12 -26.39 -5.69 9.34
CA LEU A 12 -25.02 -5.64 9.85
C LEU A 12 -24.06 -4.85 8.96
N PHE A 13 -24.35 -4.74 7.67
CA PHE A 13 -23.54 -3.97 6.73
C PHE A 13 -24.05 -2.54 6.50
N GLY A 14 -25.29 -2.24 6.82
CA GLY A 14 -25.91 -0.92 6.61
C GLY A 14 -25.50 0.15 7.63
N LYS A 15 -25.08 -0.22 8.85
CA LYS A 15 -24.77 0.76 9.90
C LYS A 15 -23.38 1.39 9.81
N HIS A 16 -22.45 0.82 9.03
CA HIS A 16 -21.14 1.41 8.84
C HIS A 16 -21.03 2.38 7.65
N ALA A 17 -21.98 2.36 6.74
CA ALA A 17 -21.99 3.29 5.60
C ALA A 17 -22.53 4.68 5.94
N GLU A 18 -23.41 4.79 6.94
CA GLU A 18 -24.01 6.09 7.34
C GLU A 18 -23.12 6.92 8.28
N ALA A 19 -22.18 6.31 9.02
CA ALA A 19 -21.27 7.03 9.91
C ALA A 19 -20.13 7.77 9.19
N VAL A 20 -19.97 7.60 7.87
CA VAL A 20 -18.88 8.19 7.08
C VAL A 20 -19.25 9.57 6.49
N ALA A 21 -20.52 9.99 6.60
CA ALA A 21 -21.01 11.20 5.93
C ALA A 21 -20.64 12.52 6.64
N ASP A 22 -20.06 12.47 7.83
CA ASP A 22 -19.89 13.67 8.67
C ASP A 22 -18.46 13.85 9.21
N VAL A 23 -17.44 13.52 8.40
CA VAL A 23 -16.06 13.85 8.76
C VAL A 23 -15.86 15.35 8.57
N ASP A 24 -15.59 16.06 9.66
CA ASP A 24 -15.25 17.47 9.62
C ASP A 24 -14.08 17.69 8.64
N PRO A 25 -14.23 18.55 7.60
CA PRO A 25 -13.18 18.83 6.62
C PRO A 25 -11.86 19.25 7.26
N GLN A 26 -11.91 19.89 8.44
CA GLN A 26 -10.72 20.28 9.20
C GLN A 26 -9.97 19.07 9.76
N GLN A 27 -10.70 18.08 10.25
CA GLN A 27 -10.10 16.84 10.79
C GLN A 27 -9.48 15.98 9.68
N ASP A 28 -10.16 15.89 8.52
CA ASP A 28 -9.60 15.20 7.34
C ASP A 28 -8.31 15.89 6.85
N PHE A 29 -8.29 17.23 6.82
CA PHE A 29 -7.09 17.99 6.46
C PHE A 29 -5.93 17.71 7.43
N THR A 30 -6.17 17.74 8.74
CA THR A 30 -5.17 17.47 9.78
C THR A 30 -4.62 16.05 9.67
N LEU A 31 -5.50 15.06 9.43
CA LEU A 31 -5.09 13.68 9.22
C LEU A 31 -4.24 13.52 7.97
N ARG A 32 -4.66 14.10 6.85
CA ARG A 32 -3.88 14.07 5.61
C ARG A 32 -2.52 14.73 5.76
N GLN A 33 -2.43 15.79 6.53
CA GLN A 33 -1.16 16.44 6.85
C GLN A 33 -0.27 15.51 7.68
N GLY A 34 -0.81 14.89 8.73
CA GLY A 34 -0.08 13.90 9.53
C GLY A 34 0.42 12.71 8.68
N LEU A 35 -0.43 12.19 7.77
CA LEU A 35 -0.03 11.15 6.84
C LEU A 35 1.07 11.60 5.86
N ARG A 36 1.08 12.89 5.44
CA ARG A 36 2.16 13.46 4.64
C ARG A 36 3.46 13.59 5.43
N ASP A 37 3.37 13.86 6.71
CA ASP A 37 4.56 13.94 7.58
C ASP A 37 5.26 12.58 7.74
N LEU A 38 4.57 11.46 7.49
CA LEU A 38 5.19 10.15 7.33
C LEU A 38 6.19 10.08 6.17
N VAL A 39 6.17 11.05 5.23
CA VAL A 39 7.12 11.12 4.10
C VAL A 39 8.58 11.15 4.58
N ARG A 40 8.84 11.61 5.80
CA ARG A 40 10.18 11.64 6.38
C ARG A 40 10.65 10.27 6.88
N ASP A 41 9.73 9.33 7.10
CA ASP A 41 10.09 7.96 7.45
C ASP A 41 10.47 7.20 6.17
N PRO A 42 11.65 6.59 6.13
CA PRO A 42 12.09 5.84 4.96
C PRO A 42 11.33 4.54 4.75
N TYR A 43 10.71 3.99 5.82
CA TYR A 43 10.08 2.67 5.81
C TYR A 43 8.56 2.74 5.63
N ILE A 44 7.92 3.86 6.00
CA ILE A 44 6.49 4.06 5.82
C ILE A 44 6.23 5.47 5.30
N LYS A 45 5.38 5.59 4.28
CA LYS A 45 5.04 6.89 3.70
C LYS A 45 3.68 6.86 3.00
N LEU A 46 3.06 8.02 2.89
CA LEU A 46 1.95 8.23 1.96
C LEU A 46 2.49 8.17 0.53
N ALA A 47 2.29 7.03 -0.14
CA ALA A 47 2.80 6.81 -1.49
C ALA A 47 1.97 7.52 -2.55
N ASP A 48 0.65 7.54 -2.37
CA ASP A 48 -0.27 8.24 -3.24
C ASP A 48 -1.50 8.70 -2.44
N GLY A 49 -1.77 10.00 -2.47
CA GLY A 49 -2.89 10.60 -1.73
C GLY A 49 -4.23 10.39 -2.42
N ASP A 50 -4.26 10.40 -3.75
CA ASP A 50 -5.48 10.24 -4.55
C ASP A 50 -5.98 8.80 -4.46
N LEU A 51 -5.07 7.83 -4.56
CA LEU A 51 -5.37 6.40 -4.41
C LEU A 51 -5.45 5.97 -2.94
N ARG A 52 -5.14 6.85 -1.99
CA ARG A 52 -5.07 6.57 -0.54
C ARG A 52 -4.23 5.33 -0.24
N ILE A 53 -2.97 5.40 -0.64
CA ILE A 53 -2.01 4.33 -0.46
C ILE A 53 -0.90 4.78 0.48
N ILE A 54 -0.70 4.02 1.54
CA ILE A 54 0.46 4.08 2.42
C ILE A 54 1.34 2.91 2.04
N SER A 55 2.58 3.18 1.67
CA SER A 55 3.57 2.14 1.37
C SER A 55 4.46 1.90 2.58
N VAL A 56 4.66 0.64 2.92
CA VAL A 56 5.56 0.22 3.98
C VAL A 56 6.61 -0.75 3.43
N PHE A 57 7.85 -0.54 3.84
CA PHE A 57 9.02 -1.27 3.36
C PHE A 57 9.85 -1.79 4.53
N ASP A 58 10.33 -3.02 4.45
CA ASP A 58 11.23 -3.62 5.41
C ASP A 58 12.63 -3.81 4.79
N GLU A 59 13.58 -3.00 5.23
CA GLU A 59 14.95 -3.04 4.72
C GLU A 59 15.72 -4.29 5.15
N LEU A 60 15.37 -4.85 6.33
CA LEU A 60 16.08 -6.01 6.89
C LEU A 60 15.84 -7.29 6.09
N ARG A 61 14.79 -7.30 5.28
CA ARG A 61 14.40 -8.44 4.45
C ARG A 61 14.24 -8.03 2.98
N TYR A 62 15.19 -7.24 2.49
CA TYR A 62 15.25 -6.92 1.07
C TYR A 62 15.58 -8.20 0.27
N ASP A 63 14.68 -9.15 0.29
CA ASP A 63 14.67 -10.31 -0.59
C ASP A 63 13.51 -10.16 -1.58
N ARG A 64 13.71 -10.65 -2.80
CA ARG A 64 12.68 -10.63 -3.86
C ARG A 64 11.40 -11.33 -3.45
N ALA A 65 11.49 -12.34 -2.58
CA ALA A 65 10.35 -13.10 -2.10
C ALA A 65 9.48 -12.33 -1.09
N ASP A 66 10.08 -11.47 -0.26
CA ASP A 66 9.40 -10.77 0.83
C ASP A 66 8.77 -9.43 0.42
N MET A 67 9.10 -8.91 -0.75
CA MET A 67 8.59 -7.61 -1.21
C MET A 67 7.08 -7.58 -1.51
N ASP A 68 6.49 -8.73 -1.72
CA ASP A 68 5.08 -8.86 -2.10
C ASP A 68 4.16 -9.11 -0.90
N VAL A 69 4.73 -9.33 0.29
CA VAL A 69 3.99 -9.71 1.49
C VAL A 69 4.36 -8.80 2.66
N LEU A 70 3.35 -8.31 3.38
CA LEU A 70 3.55 -7.56 4.61
C LEU A 70 4.15 -8.47 5.69
N SER A 71 5.44 -8.32 5.95
CA SER A 71 6.15 -9.06 7.01
C SER A 71 5.74 -8.61 8.41
N GLY A 72 6.07 -9.40 9.44
CA GLY A 72 5.88 -9.01 10.84
C GLY A 72 6.55 -7.68 11.17
N PRO A 73 7.84 -7.50 10.88
CA PRO A 73 8.55 -6.23 11.10
C PRO A 73 7.90 -5.02 10.42
N MET A 74 7.38 -5.17 9.19
CA MET A 74 6.65 -4.10 8.50
C MET A 74 5.37 -3.70 9.25
N ARG A 75 4.64 -4.67 9.77
CA ARG A 75 3.41 -4.43 10.56
C ARG A 75 3.73 -3.73 11.85
N ASP A 76 4.74 -4.19 12.58
CA ASP A 76 5.17 -3.60 13.84
C ASP A 76 5.63 -2.15 13.64
N HIS A 77 6.36 -1.88 12.55
CA HIS A 77 6.75 -0.52 12.19
C HIS A 77 5.52 0.35 11.89
N ALA A 78 4.56 -0.17 11.12
CA ALA A 78 3.32 0.55 10.81
C ALA A 78 2.52 0.88 12.09
N VAL A 79 2.36 -0.08 13.01
CA VAL A 79 1.71 0.16 14.32
C VAL A 79 2.38 1.30 15.07
N LYS A 80 3.74 1.26 15.14
CA LYS A 80 4.54 2.26 15.85
C LYS A 80 4.39 3.66 15.24
N MET A 81 4.32 3.76 13.92
CA MET A 81 4.26 5.04 13.20
C MET A 81 2.84 5.61 13.10
N LEU A 82 1.83 4.77 13.01
CA LEU A 82 0.43 5.18 12.91
C LEU A 82 -0.19 5.52 14.26
N GLY A 83 0.30 4.93 15.36
CA GLY A 83 -0.19 5.19 16.71
C GLY A 83 -0.18 6.67 17.10
N PRO A 84 0.94 7.41 16.95
CA PRO A 84 1.00 8.85 17.24
C PRO A 84 0.06 9.71 16.39
N LEU A 85 -0.39 9.21 15.24
CA LEU A 85 -1.39 9.86 14.39
C LEU A 85 -2.83 9.58 14.81
N GLY A 86 -3.05 8.86 15.91
CA GLY A 86 -4.37 8.55 16.44
C GLY A 86 -5.00 7.24 15.91
N PHE A 87 -4.25 6.46 15.13
CA PHE A 87 -4.72 5.16 14.67
C PHE A 87 -4.52 4.08 15.73
N LYS A 88 -5.56 3.31 15.98
CA LYS A 88 -5.51 2.12 16.83
C LYS A 88 -5.74 0.87 15.99
N GLN A 89 -4.98 -0.17 16.25
CA GLN A 89 -5.20 -1.46 15.61
C GLN A 89 -6.47 -2.09 16.18
N VAL A 90 -7.46 -2.34 15.32
CA VAL A 90 -8.74 -2.95 15.71
C VAL A 90 -8.83 -4.43 15.35
N THR A 91 -8.07 -4.85 14.34
CA THR A 91 -7.90 -6.27 13.98
C THR A 91 -6.46 -6.52 13.54
N GLY A 92 -6.09 -7.79 13.33
CA GLY A 92 -4.78 -8.13 12.76
C GLY A 92 -4.51 -7.54 11.36
N SER A 93 -5.51 -6.95 10.71
CA SER A 93 -5.42 -6.42 9.34
C SER A 93 -5.97 -5.02 9.18
N SER A 94 -6.36 -4.32 10.24
CA SER A 94 -6.91 -2.97 10.13
C SER A 94 -6.61 -2.08 11.32
N PHE A 95 -6.44 -0.80 11.04
CA PHE A 95 -6.37 0.29 11.99
C PHE A 95 -7.58 1.20 11.82
N LEU A 96 -8.01 1.84 12.90
CA LEU A 96 -9.09 2.82 12.92
C LEU A 96 -8.60 4.11 13.58
N HIS A 97 -8.89 5.24 12.93
CA HIS A 97 -8.78 6.55 13.55
C HIS A 97 -10.16 6.92 14.11
N GLU A 98 -10.32 6.80 15.44
CA GLU A 98 -11.63 6.89 16.11
C GLU A 98 -12.36 8.22 15.87
N GLN A 99 -11.62 9.32 15.77
CA GLN A 99 -12.21 10.66 15.59
C GLN A 99 -12.78 10.89 14.19
N THR A 100 -12.15 10.31 13.15
CA THR A 100 -12.56 10.54 11.76
C THR A 100 -13.26 9.34 11.14
N GLY A 101 -13.27 8.17 11.81
CA GLY A 101 -13.79 6.93 11.24
C GLY A 101 -12.95 6.35 10.08
N ILE A 102 -11.82 6.97 9.74
CA ILE A 102 -10.94 6.51 8.67
C ILE A 102 -10.23 5.23 9.09
N ARG A 103 -10.21 4.26 8.20
CA ARG A 103 -9.52 2.99 8.41
C ARG A 103 -8.30 2.88 7.49
N ILE A 104 -7.30 2.19 7.99
CA ILE A 104 -6.16 1.72 7.19
C ILE A 104 -6.25 0.20 7.15
N LEU A 105 -6.34 -0.36 5.95
CA LEU A 105 -6.48 -1.78 5.72
C LEU A 105 -5.16 -2.37 5.26
N MET A 106 -4.75 -3.47 5.88
CA MET A 106 -3.64 -4.31 5.45
C MET A 106 -4.20 -5.49 4.64
N PRO A 107 -4.20 -5.44 3.31
CA PRO A 107 -4.69 -6.53 2.50
C PRO A 107 -3.89 -7.81 2.79
N LYS A 108 -4.58 -8.94 2.86
CA LYS A 108 -3.93 -10.24 3.03
C LYS A 108 -3.73 -10.86 1.66
N SER A 109 -2.54 -11.38 1.41
CA SER A 109 -2.34 -12.31 0.29
C SER A 109 -3.16 -13.58 0.55
N HIS A 110 -4.05 -13.93 -0.37
CA HIS A 110 -4.91 -15.10 -0.20
C HIS A 110 -4.19 -16.44 -0.40
N ALA A 111 -3.04 -16.43 -1.08
CA ALA A 111 -2.25 -17.62 -1.28
C ALA A 111 -0.77 -17.27 -1.48
N LEU A 112 0.12 -18.17 -1.09
CA LEU A 112 1.51 -18.18 -1.51
C LEU A 112 1.54 -18.23 -3.05
N GLY A 113 2.18 -17.25 -3.66
CA GLY A 113 2.27 -17.18 -5.12
C GLY A 113 1.16 -16.36 -5.80
N GLY A 114 0.19 -15.80 -5.07
CA GLY A 114 -0.81 -14.90 -5.62
C GLY A 114 -0.20 -13.65 -6.27
N SER A 115 -0.90 -13.09 -7.26
CA SER A 115 -0.47 -11.87 -7.95
C SER A 115 -0.46 -10.67 -6.99
N PRO A 116 0.55 -9.79 -7.05
CA PRO A 116 0.55 -8.56 -6.27
C PRO A 116 -0.58 -7.60 -6.71
N PHE A 117 -1.16 -7.79 -7.90
CA PHE A 117 -2.37 -7.08 -8.37
C PHE A 117 -3.63 -7.51 -7.61
N ASP A 118 -3.74 -8.80 -7.28
CA ASP A 118 -4.95 -9.38 -6.67
C ASP A 118 -5.21 -8.86 -5.25
N VAL A 119 -4.17 -8.48 -4.54
CA VAL A 119 -4.26 -8.05 -3.13
C VAL A 119 -5.24 -6.90 -2.95
N ALA A 120 -5.16 -5.89 -3.79
CA ALA A 120 -6.06 -4.73 -3.73
C ALA A 120 -7.42 -5.03 -4.35
N ARG A 121 -7.49 -5.86 -5.41
CA ARG A 121 -8.73 -6.27 -6.09
C ARG A 121 -9.67 -7.02 -5.15
N TYR A 122 -9.11 -7.90 -4.28
CA TYR A 122 -9.90 -8.77 -3.40
C TYR A 122 -10.09 -8.23 -1.98
N THR A 123 -9.57 -7.03 -1.68
CA THR A 123 -9.78 -6.40 -0.38
C THR A 123 -10.63 -5.13 -0.57
N PRO A 124 -11.97 -5.23 -0.46
CA PRO A 124 -12.83 -4.07 -0.62
C PRO A 124 -12.55 -3.04 0.47
N ARG A 125 -12.58 -1.76 0.10
CA ARG A 125 -12.41 -0.63 1.02
C ARG A 125 -13.51 0.42 0.81
N GLY A 126 -13.82 1.14 1.87
CA GLY A 126 -14.70 2.31 1.80
C GLY A 126 -14.03 3.51 1.13
N TYR A 127 -14.82 4.51 0.83
CA TYR A 127 -14.35 5.71 0.11
C TYR A 127 -13.23 6.46 0.84
N TRP A 128 -13.23 6.48 2.17
CA TRP A 128 -12.23 7.17 3.00
C TRP A 128 -11.08 6.27 3.47
N ASP A 129 -11.15 4.98 3.21
CA ASP A 129 -10.16 4.02 3.70
C ASP A 129 -8.85 4.12 2.92
N TYR A 130 -7.75 3.84 3.60
CA TYR A 130 -6.41 3.73 3.04
C TYR A 130 -6.02 2.27 2.92
N TYR A 131 -5.22 1.92 1.91
CA TYR A 131 -4.47 0.67 1.90
C TYR A 131 -3.08 0.87 2.48
N LEU A 132 -2.64 -0.07 3.31
CA LEU A 132 -1.25 -0.25 3.68
C LEU A 132 -0.67 -1.38 2.83
N LEU A 133 0.21 -1.05 1.91
CA LEU A 133 0.71 -1.95 0.88
C LEU A 133 2.24 -2.06 0.94
N THR A 134 2.78 -3.16 0.39
CA THR A 134 4.20 -3.24 0.03
C THR A 134 4.50 -2.29 -1.14
N PRO A 135 5.78 -1.94 -1.38
CA PRO A 135 6.12 -1.12 -2.55
C PRO A 135 5.72 -1.75 -3.88
N THR A 136 5.84 -3.07 -4.01
CA THR A 136 5.43 -3.80 -5.22
C THR A 136 3.91 -3.75 -5.43
N GLN A 137 3.12 -3.99 -4.39
CA GLN A 137 1.67 -3.86 -4.44
C GLN A 137 1.22 -2.42 -4.75
N THR A 138 1.94 -1.43 -4.20
CA THR A 138 1.71 -0.01 -4.49
C THR A 138 1.94 0.31 -5.96
N ALA A 139 3.03 -0.21 -6.55
CA ALA A 139 3.30 -0.05 -7.98
C ALA A 139 2.19 -0.69 -8.83
N CYS A 140 1.70 -1.88 -8.48
CA CYS A 140 0.60 -2.53 -9.17
C CYS A 140 -0.70 -1.71 -9.14
N MET A 141 -1.03 -1.11 -8.00
CA MET A 141 -2.17 -0.20 -7.90
C MET A 141 -2.04 1.03 -8.80
N MET A 142 -0.83 1.58 -8.91
CA MET A 142 -0.56 2.73 -9.80
C MET A 142 -0.72 2.34 -11.28
N ILE A 143 -0.28 1.12 -11.67
CA ILE A 143 -0.42 0.61 -13.05
C ILE A 143 -1.89 0.49 -13.43
N GLU A 144 -2.73 -0.03 -12.54
CA GLU A 144 -4.15 -0.21 -12.83
C GLU A 144 -4.96 1.08 -12.81
N ALA A 145 -4.59 2.03 -11.95
CA ALA A 145 -5.39 3.21 -11.68
C ALA A 145 -5.05 4.42 -12.57
N TYR A 146 -3.85 4.46 -13.15
CA TYR A 146 -3.38 5.63 -13.89
C TYR A 146 -2.97 5.31 -15.33
N PRO A 147 -3.05 6.31 -16.23
CA PRO A 147 -2.40 6.22 -17.53
C PRO A 147 -0.91 5.92 -17.38
N THR A 148 -0.33 5.17 -18.31
CA THR A 148 1.03 4.63 -18.25
C THR A 148 2.07 5.68 -17.90
N ASP A 149 2.06 6.85 -18.54
CA ASP A 149 3.03 7.93 -18.27
C ASP A 149 2.99 8.40 -16.82
N LYS A 150 1.78 8.57 -16.25
CA LYS A 150 1.60 8.96 -14.84
C LYS A 150 2.04 7.83 -13.92
N ALA A 151 1.65 6.58 -14.20
CA ALA A 151 2.06 5.42 -13.42
C ALA A 151 3.58 5.28 -13.37
N VAL A 152 4.25 5.32 -14.52
CA VAL A 152 5.71 5.24 -14.63
C VAL A 152 6.39 6.36 -13.83
N LYS A 153 5.90 7.60 -13.92
CA LYS A 153 6.44 8.72 -13.15
C LYS A 153 6.34 8.51 -11.64
N LEU A 154 5.21 8.05 -11.16
CA LEU A 154 4.97 7.76 -9.73
C LEU A 154 5.81 6.57 -9.25
N ILE A 155 5.91 5.52 -10.05
CA ILE A 155 6.74 4.34 -9.73
C ILE A 155 8.22 4.71 -9.70
N LYS A 156 8.73 5.56 -10.59
CA LYS A 156 10.10 6.08 -10.51
C LYS A 156 10.36 6.83 -9.20
N ALA A 157 9.40 7.64 -8.76
CA ALA A 157 9.50 8.34 -7.48
C ALA A 157 9.49 7.37 -6.29
N LEU A 158 8.69 6.29 -6.36
CA LEU A 158 8.66 5.23 -5.35
C LEU A 158 10.01 4.49 -5.28
N ILE A 159 10.55 4.05 -6.41
CA ILE A 159 11.81 3.30 -6.52
C ILE A 159 12.98 4.03 -5.85
N LYS A 160 13.04 5.35 -5.93
CA LYS A 160 14.11 6.15 -5.30
C LYS A 160 14.20 5.98 -3.79
N THR A 161 13.13 5.57 -3.15
CA THR A 161 13.04 5.45 -1.69
C THR A 161 12.73 4.04 -1.21
N GLN A 162 11.99 3.30 -1.99
CA GLN A 162 11.52 1.95 -1.66
C GLN A 162 11.60 1.08 -2.92
N PRO A 163 12.55 0.17 -3.02
CA PRO A 163 12.68 -0.69 -4.20
C PRO A 163 11.47 -1.60 -4.34
N ILE A 164 11.15 -1.93 -5.59
CA ILE A 164 10.01 -2.78 -5.95
C ILE A 164 10.49 -4.08 -6.60
N ASN A 165 9.68 -5.13 -6.53
CA ASN A 165 9.96 -6.37 -7.26
C ASN A 165 9.43 -6.29 -8.70
N ILE A 166 10.19 -5.64 -9.59
CA ILE A 166 9.81 -5.44 -10.99
C ILE A 166 9.63 -6.79 -11.72
N LEU A 167 10.40 -7.81 -11.37
CA LEU A 167 10.27 -9.14 -11.98
C LEU A 167 8.92 -9.75 -11.61
N ARG A 168 8.52 -9.63 -10.34
CA ARG A 168 7.22 -10.11 -9.88
C ARG A 168 6.06 -9.40 -10.60
N ILE A 169 6.17 -8.09 -10.81
CA ILE A 169 5.17 -7.36 -11.60
C ILE A 169 5.12 -7.92 -13.03
N ALA A 170 6.29 -8.05 -13.69
CA ALA A 170 6.37 -8.56 -15.06
C ALA A 170 5.77 -9.96 -15.23
N ASP A 171 5.99 -10.85 -14.24
CA ASP A 171 5.48 -12.24 -14.26
C ASP A 171 3.94 -12.29 -14.18
N TYR A 172 3.30 -11.26 -13.64
CA TYR A 172 1.84 -11.22 -13.42
C TYR A 172 1.11 -10.17 -14.25
N LEU A 173 1.77 -9.55 -15.23
CA LEU A 173 1.07 -8.69 -16.18
C LEU A 173 0.04 -9.50 -16.98
N GLU A 174 -1.17 -8.95 -17.07
CA GLU A 174 -2.29 -9.51 -17.79
C GLU A 174 -2.44 -8.83 -19.14
N LYS A 175 -3.17 -9.45 -20.07
CA LYS A 175 -3.51 -8.86 -21.38
C LYS A 175 -4.61 -7.80 -21.26
N THR A 176 -4.38 -6.80 -20.43
CA THR A 176 -5.21 -5.60 -20.33
C THR A 176 -4.49 -4.44 -20.99
N PRO A 177 -5.19 -3.45 -21.57
CA PRO A 177 -4.55 -2.29 -22.23
C PRO A 177 -3.56 -1.54 -21.32
N ALA A 178 -3.85 -1.47 -20.00
CA ALA A 178 -2.97 -0.82 -19.04
C ALA A 178 -1.67 -1.62 -18.81
N HIS A 179 -1.77 -2.95 -18.74
CA HIS A 179 -0.62 -3.82 -18.52
C HIS A 179 0.24 -3.91 -19.79
N GLU A 180 -0.36 -4.08 -20.97
CA GLU A 180 0.37 -4.08 -22.24
C GLU A 180 1.14 -2.77 -22.44
N ALA A 181 0.50 -1.61 -22.20
CA ALA A 181 1.18 -0.32 -22.26
C ALA A 181 2.32 -0.16 -21.24
N PHE A 182 2.25 -0.86 -20.11
CA PHE A 182 3.29 -0.80 -19.08
C PHE A 182 4.49 -1.72 -19.38
N GLU A 183 4.33 -2.78 -20.17
CA GLU A 183 5.41 -3.71 -20.53
C GLU A 183 6.63 -2.98 -21.12
N ASP A 184 6.41 -2.00 -21.98
CA ASP A 184 7.46 -1.20 -22.60
C ASP A 184 8.28 -0.38 -21.58
N ALA A 185 7.65 -0.02 -20.46
CA ALA A 185 8.32 0.75 -19.40
C ALA A 185 9.22 -0.10 -18.49
N ILE A 186 9.05 -1.44 -18.46
CA ILE A 186 9.74 -2.33 -17.51
C ILE A 186 11.27 -2.23 -17.66
N GLY A 187 11.78 -2.23 -18.86
CA GLY A 187 13.22 -2.13 -19.13
C GLY A 187 13.83 -0.86 -18.53
N HIS A 188 13.15 0.26 -18.74
CA HIS A 188 13.57 1.54 -18.20
C HIS A 188 13.47 1.58 -16.65
N LEU A 189 12.41 1.03 -16.07
CA LEU A 189 12.25 0.97 -14.62
C LEU A 189 13.32 0.10 -13.94
N LYS A 190 13.72 -1.02 -14.58
CA LYS A 190 14.87 -1.84 -14.13
C LYS A 190 16.15 -1.05 -14.07
N TYR A 191 16.42 -0.23 -15.09
CA TYR A 191 17.58 0.64 -15.12
C TYR A 191 17.53 1.68 -13.98
N VAL A 192 16.42 2.41 -13.86
CA VAL A 192 16.22 3.41 -12.79
C VAL A 192 16.39 2.80 -11.40
N GLN A 193 15.89 1.58 -11.18
CA GLN A 193 16.02 0.91 -9.89
C GLN A 193 17.47 0.51 -9.60
N ARG A 194 18.21 0.06 -10.60
CA ARG A 194 19.65 -0.25 -10.44
C ARG A 194 20.41 0.99 -9.99
N GLU A 195 20.24 2.11 -10.68
CA GLU A 195 20.86 3.37 -10.30
C GLU A 195 20.43 3.83 -8.89
N ALA A 196 19.15 3.69 -8.54
CA ALA A 196 18.66 4.07 -7.23
C ALA A 196 19.28 3.22 -6.10
N ILE A 197 19.47 1.91 -6.30
CA ILE A 197 20.09 1.02 -5.31
C ILE A 197 21.57 1.34 -5.11
N GLU A 198 22.25 1.81 -6.16
CA GLU A 198 23.67 2.19 -6.12
C GLU A 198 23.88 3.62 -5.60
N SER A 199 22.80 4.42 -5.48
CA SER A 199 22.85 5.80 -5.02
C SER A 199 22.42 5.95 -3.55
N GLU A 200 22.78 7.09 -2.94
CA GLU A 200 22.23 7.49 -1.66
C GLU A 200 20.73 7.85 -1.80
N PRO A 201 19.84 7.50 -0.86
CA PRO A 201 20.14 6.88 0.46
C PRO A 201 20.15 5.34 0.45
N LEU A 202 19.79 4.66 -0.63
CA LEU A 202 19.62 3.20 -0.63
C LEU A 202 20.95 2.46 -0.49
N GLN A 203 22.01 2.94 -1.10
CA GLN A 203 23.35 2.37 -0.95
C GLN A 203 23.81 2.33 0.51
N ARG A 204 23.62 3.43 1.23
CA ARG A 204 23.98 3.53 2.65
C ARG A 204 23.18 2.56 3.52
N ARG A 205 21.90 2.41 3.25
CA ARG A 205 21.03 1.46 3.96
C ARG A 205 21.48 0.03 3.76
N ARG A 206 21.77 -0.35 2.51
CA ARG A 206 22.27 -1.68 2.16
C ARG A 206 23.57 -2.00 2.91
N ALA A 207 24.48 -1.03 3.01
CA ALA A 207 25.71 -1.20 3.76
C ALA A 207 25.46 -1.40 5.27
N LEU A 208 24.53 -0.65 5.87
CA LEU A 208 24.16 -0.78 7.27
C LEU A 208 23.44 -2.11 7.56
N GLY A 209 22.59 -2.59 6.65
CA GLY A 209 21.94 -3.89 6.75
C GLY A 209 22.96 -5.04 6.75
N ALA A 210 23.95 -4.99 5.86
CA ALA A 210 25.02 -6.00 5.78
C ALA A 210 25.93 -6.04 7.02
N MET A 211 26.04 -4.94 7.79
CA MET A 211 26.82 -4.89 9.02
C MET A 211 26.08 -5.48 10.25
N ARG A 212 24.78 -5.74 10.12
CA ARG A 212 23.93 -6.26 11.23
C ARG A 212 23.68 -7.76 11.16
N LEU A 213 24.14 -8.42 10.10
CA LEU A 213 24.14 -9.88 9.93
C LEU A 213 25.50 -10.47 10.34
#